data_d62514c5d16b528105ddc47e27ebf4e6
#
_entry.id   d62514c5d16b528105ddc47e27ebf4e6
#
_cell.length_a   1.000
_cell.length_b   1.000
_cell.length_c   1.000
_cell.angle_alpha   90.00
_cell.angle_beta   90.00
_cell.angle_gamma   90.00
#
_symmetry.space_group_name_H-M   'P 1'
#
loop_
_entity.id
_entity.type
_entity.pdbx_description
1 polymer ?
#
loop_
_entity_poly.entity_id
_entity_poly.type
_entity_poly.pdbx_seq_one_letter_code
_entity_poly.pdbx_strand_id
1 'polypeptide(L)'
;GLWKGEADYGRIPIQTVDGIKIAYLSYTEHTNGIPRNSKMTANIIYTSQQGVMEQQVRAARQEADFVVVGVHWGVEASHNITQAQRTLAQSLADWGADVIIGTHPHVLQDAEWRTAADGRNVFVAYSLGNFLSTQSKPDQLFGAILTLDLEQTTEPDGRSIAQCAARSSSDRDPL
;
A
#
# COMPACT_ATOMS: atom_id res chain seq x y z
N GLY A 1 3.32 -2.23 9.36
CA GLY A 1 4.52 -2.92 9.86
C GLY A 1 4.45 -3.27 11.32
N LEU A 2 5.40 -4.05 11.74
CA LEU A 2 5.62 -4.39 13.15
C LEU A 2 6.81 -3.59 13.68
N TRP A 3 6.62 -2.93 14.81
CA TRP A 3 7.60 -2.06 15.44
C TRP A 3 7.87 -2.54 16.87
N LYS A 4 9.09 -2.36 17.37
CA LYS A 4 9.39 -2.70 18.78
C LYS A 4 8.76 -1.73 19.75
N GLY A 5 8.59 -0.47 19.34
CA GLY A 5 7.98 0.59 20.14
C GLY A 5 7.75 1.85 19.32
N GLU A 6 7.07 2.83 19.93
CA GLU A 6 6.78 4.10 19.26
C GLU A 6 8.04 4.88 18.85
N ALA A 7 9.13 4.71 19.60
CA ALA A 7 10.43 5.32 19.27
C ALA A 7 11.01 4.83 17.94
N ASP A 8 10.56 3.66 17.46
CA ASP A 8 11.01 3.08 16.19
C ASP A 8 10.15 3.50 14.98
N TYR A 9 9.05 4.22 15.18
CA TYR A 9 8.14 4.62 14.09
C TYR A 9 8.81 5.47 13.00
N GLY A 10 9.88 6.19 13.36
CA GLY A 10 10.68 6.96 12.39
C GLY A 10 11.63 6.13 11.52
N ARG A 11 11.78 4.82 11.78
CA ARG A 11 12.65 3.95 10.97
C ARG A 11 11.88 3.43 9.77
N ILE A 12 12.09 4.03 8.61
CA ILE A 12 11.41 3.64 7.37
C ILE A 12 12.13 2.44 6.76
N PRO A 13 11.44 1.30 6.51
CA PRO A 13 12.03 0.18 5.78
C PRO A 13 12.22 0.56 4.31
N ILE A 14 13.46 0.66 3.86
CA ILE A 14 13.80 0.99 2.47
C ILE A 14 14.63 -0.16 1.89
N GLN A 15 14.27 -0.59 0.68
CA GLN A 15 15.05 -1.52 -0.13
C GLN A 15 15.50 -0.81 -1.40
N THR A 16 16.74 -1.01 -1.80
CA THR A 16 17.25 -0.53 -3.10
C THR A 16 17.28 -1.69 -4.09
N VAL A 17 16.61 -1.53 -5.21
CA VAL A 17 16.57 -2.51 -6.30
C VAL A 17 16.97 -1.77 -7.59
N ASP A 18 18.01 -2.21 -8.25
CA ASP A 18 18.55 -1.60 -9.48
C ASP A 18 18.78 -0.07 -9.37
N GLY A 19 19.20 0.38 -8.20
CA GLY A 19 19.46 1.79 -7.91
C GLY A 19 18.24 2.58 -7.43
N ILE A 20 17.04 2.03 -7.56
CA ILE A 20 15.78 2.65 -7.12
C ILE A 20 15.52 2.31 -5.65
N LYS A 21 15.30 3.32 -4.83
CA LYS A 21 14.95 3.18 -3.41
C LYS A 21 13.44 3.06 -3.25
N ILE A 22 12.98 1.97 -2.67
CA ILE A 22 11.56 1.69 -2.44
C ILE A 22 11.31 1.60 -0.94
N ALA A 23 10.47 2.46 -0.40
CA ALA A 23 10.00 2.39 0.98
C ALA A 23 8.76 1.51 1.07
N TYR A 24 8.69 0.66 2.10
CA TYR A 24 7.56 -0.23 2.35
C TYR A 24 6.95 0.07 3.71
N LEU A 25 5.70 0.53 3.71
CA LEU A 25 4.91 0.77 4.91
C LEU A 25 3.69 -0.14 4.94
N SER A 26 3.18 -0.47 6.11
CA SER A 26 1.93 -1.21 6.23
C SER A 26 1.16 -0.86 7.49
N TYR A 27 -0.17 -0.83 7.36
CA TYR A 27 -1.12 -0.42 8.38
C TYR A 27 -2.31 -1.38 8.43
N THR A 28 -3.05 -1.39 9.52
CA THR A 28 -4.22 -2.25 9.66
C THR A 28 -5.39 -1.51 10.31
N GLU A 29 -6.60 -1.78 9.85
CA GLU A 29 -7.82 -1.29 10.47
C GLU A 29 -8.12 -2.08 11.76
N HIS A 30 -7.86 -3.39 11.74
CA HIS A 30 -8.09 -4.29 12.88
C HIS A 30 -7.19 -5.53 12.81
N THR A 31 -7.15 -6.30 13.87
CA THR A 31 -6.30 -7.49 14.05
C THR A 31 -7.11 -8.76 14.33
N ASN A 32 -8.23 -8.98 13.65
CA ASN A 32 -9.01 -10.21 13.67
C ASN A 32 -9.19 -10.84 15.09
N GLY A 33 -9.68 -10.04 16.04
CA GLY A 33 -9.96 -10.50 17.40
C GLY A 33 -8.75 -10.60 18.34
N ILE A 34 -7.55 -10.24 17.88
CA ILE A 34 -6.38 -10.16 18.77
C ILE A 34 -6.39 -8.78 19.46
N PRO A 35 -6.71 -8.71 20.77
CA PRO A 35 -6.77 -7.42 21.44
C PRO A 35 -5.37 -6.81 21.60
N ARG A 36 -5.27 -5.51 21.40
CA ARG A 36 -4.08 -4.76 21.80
C ARG A 36 -3.98 -4.78 23.32
N ASN A 37 -2.89 -5.31 23.87
CA ASN A 37 -2.66 -5.29 25.31
C ASN A 37 -1.22 -4.83 25.63
N SER A 38 -1.01 -4.39 26.87
CA SER A 38 0.27 -3.85 27.37
C SER A 38 1.42 -4.88 27.41
N LYS A 39 1.14 -6.15 27.19
CA LYS A 39 2.16 -7.22 27.16
C LYS A 39 2.67 -7.51 25.76
N MET A 40 2.14 -6.84 24.73
CA MET A 40 2.64 -7.01 23.37
C MET A 40 4.05 -6.42 23.25
N THR A 41 4.98 -7.22 22.76
CA THR A 41 6.36 -6.81 22.50
C THR A 41 6.55 -6.14 21.13
N ALA A 42 5.47 -6.09 20.33
CA ALA A 42 5.44 -5.43 19.04
C ALA A 42 4.29 -4.44 18.96
N ASN A 43 4.52 -3.29 18.37
CA ASN A 43 3.50 -2.30 18.09
C ASN A 43 3.05 -2.39 16.62
N ILE A 44 1.74 -2.33 16.44
CA ILE A 44 1.07 -2.28 15.14
C ILE A 44 0.46 -0.88 15.01
N ILE A 45 0.64 -0.25 13.87
CA ILE A 45 0.01 1.04 13.59
C ILE A 45 -1.36 0.79 12.96
N TYR A 46 -2.40 1.27 13.64
CA TYR A 46 -3.78 1.16 13.17
C TYR A 46 -4.14 2.36 12.29
N THR A 47 -5.07 2.15 11.35
CA THR A 47 -5.56 3.21 10.45
C THR A 47 -6.22 4.38 11.20
N SER A 48 -6.63 4.18 12.44
CA SER A 48 -7.11 5.24 13.33
C SER A 48 -6.01 6.19 13.81
N GLN A 49 -4.72 5.81 13.69
CA GLN A 49 -3.56 6.61 14.10
C GLN A 49 -3.04 7.45 12.92
N GLN A 50 -3.92 8.21 12.28
CA GLN A 50 -3.63 8.94 11.03
C GLN A 50 -2.43 9.88 11.14
N GLY A 51 -2.23 10.54 12.26
CA GLY A 51 -1.06 11.42 12.44
C GLY A 51 0.28 10.68 12.38
N VAL A 52 0.34 9.44 12.92
CA VAL A 52 1.53 8.58 12.82
C VAL A 52 1.73 8.12 11.38
N MET A 53 0.65 7.71 10.71
CA MET A 53 0.70 7.27 9.30
C MET A 53 1.18 8.41 8.40
N GLU A 54 0.63 9.60 8.54
CA GLU A 54 1.03 10.78 7.78
C GLU A 54 2.53 11.08 7.97
N GLN A 55 2.99 11.10 9.22
CA GLN A 55 4.40 11.35 9.53
C GLN A 55 5.31 10.32 8.85
N GLN A 56 4.96 9.03 8.90
CA GLN A 56 5.75 7.97 8.29
C GLN A 56 5.75 8.04 6.76
N VAL A 57 4.58 8.26 6.13
CA VAL A 57 4.48 8.33 4.66
C VAL A 57 5.25 9.55 4.13
N ARG A 58 5.14 10.70 4.80
CA ARG A 58 5.90 11.89 4.44
C ARG A 58 7.41 11.70 4.62
N ALA A 59 7.85 11.04 5.69
CA ALA A 59 9.27 10.70 5.88
C ALA A 59 9.76 9.73 4.81
N ALA A 60 8.98 8.70 4.49
CA ALA A 60 9.28 7.75 3.43
C ALA A 60 9.46 8.46 2.07
N ARG A 61 8.57 9.43 1.74
CA ARG A 61 8.66 10.21 0.50
C ARG A 61 9.94 11.05 0.39
N GLN A 62 10.51 11.47 1.52
CA GLN A 62 11.77 12.22 1.54
C GLN A 62 13.00 11.33 1.38
N GLU A 63 12.92 10.05 1.75
CA GLU A 63 14.06 9.14 1.82
C GLU A 63 14.11 8.13 0.65
N ALA A 64 12.99 7.93 -0.07
CA ALA A 64 12.85 6.93 -1.13
C ALA A 64 12.30 7.53 -2.42
N ASP A 65 12.60 6.86 -3.54
CA ASP A 65 12.10 7.21 -4.86
C ASP A 65 10.64 6.80 -5.03
N PHE A 66 10.26 5.64 -4.45
CA PHE A 66 8.89 5.12 -4.41
C PHE A 66 8.46 4.77 -2.99
N VAL A 67 7.18 5.02 -2.70
CA VAL A 67 6.55 4.66 -1.43
C VAL A 67 5.39 3.71 -1.69
N VAL A 68 5.54 2.47 -1.24
CA VAL A 68 4.53 1.41 -1.33
C VAL A 68 3.88 1.23 0.04
N VAL A 69 2.55 1.31 0.09
CA VAL A 69 1.78 1.19 1.33
C VAL A 69 0.81 0.02 1.25
N GLY A 70 0.99 -0.98 2.12
CA GLY A 70 0.03 -2.05 2.33
C GLY A 70 -1.00 -1.67 3.38
N VAL A 71 -2.29 -1.91 3.14
CA VAL A 71 -3.36 -1.61 4.12
C VAL A 71 -4.30 -2.79 4.25
N HIS A 72 -4.49 -3.27 5.48
CA HIS A 72 -5.51 -4.26 5.81
C HIS A 72 -6.77 -3.52 6.26
N TRP A 73 -7.82 -3.51 5.43
CA TRP A 73 -8.98 -2.64 5.55
C TRP A 73 -10.25 -3.18 4.90
N GLY A 74 -11.37 -2.50 5.13
CA GLY A 74 -12.63 -2.75 4.44
C GLY A 74 -13.48 -3.82 5.10
N VAL A 75 -14.36 -4.46 4.33
CA VAL A 75 -15.34 -5.42 4.81
C VAL A 75 -15.07 -6.80 4.20
N GLU A 76 -14.96 -7.82 5.06
CA GLU A 76 -14.75 -9.22 4.64
C GLU A 76 -15.86 -9.70 3.70
N ALA A 77 -15.48 -10.43 2.66
CA ALA A 77 -16.34 -10.98 1.62
C ALA A 77 -17.18 -9.92 0.85
N SER A 78 -16.75 -8.66 0.83
CA SER A 78 -17.42 -7.58 0.11
C SER A 78 -16.59 -7.08 -1.07
N HIS A 79 -17.16 -7.13 -2.27
CA HIS A 79 -16.57 -6.49 -3.46
C HIS A 79 -16.73 -4.95 -3.45
N ASN A 80 -17.60 -4.41 -2.59
CA ASN A 80 -17.85 -2.99 -2.51
C ASN A 80 -16.75 -2.28 -1.74
N ILE A 81 -16.14 -1.29 -2.36
CA ILE A 81 -15.18 -0.41 -1.72
C ILE A 81 -15.91 0.58 -0.83
N THR A 82 -15.58 0.61 0.45
CA THR A 82 -16.19 1.53 1.41
C THR A 82 -15.71 2.97 1.22
N GLN A 83 -16.50 3.94 1.70
CA GLN A 83 -16.06 5.34 1.70
C GLN A 83 -14.81 5.55 2.59
N ALA A 84 -14.66 4.79 3.67
CA ALA A 84 -13.48 4.84 4.53
C ALA A 84 -12.20 4.42 3.78
N GLN A 85 -12.26 3.33 2.97
CA GLN A 85 -11.15 2.93 2.12
C GLN A 85 -10.79 4.03 1.12
N ARG A 86 -11.78 4.62 0.43
CA ARG A 86 -11.56 5.70 -0.54
C ARG A 86 -10.94 6.95 0.09
N THR A 87 -11.41 7.33 1.27
CA THR A 87 -10.89 8.49 1.99
C THR A 87 -9.46 8.25 2.43
N LEU A 88 -9.17 7.08 3.02
CA LEU A 88 -7.82 6.76 3.45
C LEU A 88 -6.84 6.62 2.28
N ALA A 89 -7.27 6.03 1.16
CA ALA A 89 -6.47 5.95 -0.06
C ALA A 89 -6.06 7.34 -0.55
N GLN A 90 -7.01 8.31 -0.56
CA GLN A 90 -6.69 9.69 -0.94
C GLN A 90 -5.71 10.34 0.03
N SER A 91 -5.91 10.17 1.34
CA SER A 91 -4.99 10.71 2.34
C SER A 91 -3.57 10.13 2.16
N LEU A 92 -3.43 8.82 1.97
CA LEU A 92 -2.13 8.18 1.73
C LEU A 92 -1.46 8.71 0.46
N ALA A 93 -2.22 8.92 -0.62
CA ALA A 93 -1.73 9.51 -1.85
C ALA A 93 -1.21 10.94 -1.61
N ASP A 94 -1.99 11.77 -0.92
CA ASP A 94 -1.66 13.17 -0.61
C ASP A 94 -0.45 13.29 0.35
N TRP A 95 -0.22 12.29 1.20
CA TRP A 95 0.93 12.23 2.09
C TRP A 95 2.22 11.79 1.39
N GLY A 96 2.14 11.12 0.23
CA GLY A 96 3.32 10.75 -0.56
C GLY A 96 3.43 9.30 -0.99
N ALA A 97 2.39 8.47 -0.82
CA ALA A 97 2.37 7.13 -1.39
C ALA A 97 2.31 7.18 -2.92
N ASP A 98 2.95 6.23 -3.60
CA ASP A 98 2.89 6.02 -5.05
C ASP A 98 2.05 4.80 -5.40
N VAL A 99 2.06 3.80 -4.52
CA VAL A 99 1.31 2.54 -4.67
C VAL A 99 0.63 2.19 -3.36
N ILE A 100 -0.66 1.87 -3.42
CA ILE A 100 -1.45 1.44 -2.27
C ILE A 100 -2.06 0.07 -2.58
N ILE A 101 -1.77 -0.92 -1.73
CA ILE A 101 -2.24 -2.30 -1.89
C ILE A 101 -3.09 -2.68 -0.69
N GLY A 102 -4.38 -2.86 -0.94
CA GLY A 102 -5.35 -3.28 0.06
C GLY A 102 -5.42 -4.80 0.21
N THR A 103 -5.73 -5.22 1.43
CA THR A 103 -5.96 -6.61 1.83
C THR A 103 -7.13 -6.67 2.81
N HIS A 104 -7.55 -7.82 3.24
CA HIS A 104 -8.62 -8.14 4.17
C HIS A 104 -9.95 -8.58 3.52
N PRO A 105 -10.49 -7.96 2.46
CA PRO A 105 -11.80 -8.39 1.95
C PRO A 105 -11.85 -9.86 1.53
N HIS A 106 -10.71 -10.51 1.27
CA HIS A 106 -10.63 -11.89 0.78
C HIS A 106 -11.33 -12.14 -0.57
N VAL A 107 -11.80 -11.09 -1.21
CA VAL A 107 -12.36 -11.06 -2.56
C VAL A 107 -11.69 -9.95 -3.35
N LEU A 108 -11.74 -10.03 -4.66
CA LEU A 108 -11.22 -8.96 -5.52
C LEU A 108 -12.07 -7.69 -5.35
N GLN A 109 -11.42 -6.56 -5.21
CA GLN A 109 -12.01 -5.23 -5.34
C GLN A 109 -11.30 -4.48 -6.47
N ASP A 110 -11.95 -3.44 -7.00
CA ASP A 110 -11.41 -2.67 -8.10
C ASP A 110 -10.05 -2.03 -7.78
N ALA A 111 -9.33 -1.70 -8.84
CA ALA A 111 -8.14 -0.88 -8.79
C ALA A 111 -8.35 0.39 -9.61
N GLU A 112 -7.71 1.49 -9.20
CA GLU A 112 -7.83 2.77 -9.87
C GLU A 112 -6.54 3.60 -9.77
N TRP A 113 -6.38 4.54 -10.68
CA TRP A 113 -5.42 5.62 -10.55
C TRP A 113 -6.07 6.79 -9.84
N ARG A 114 -5.37 7.34 -8.85
CA ARG A 114 -5.76 8.56 -8.13
C ARG A 114 -4.75 9.66 -8.36
N THR A 115 -5.22 10.89 -8.44
CA THR A 115 -4.35 12.05 -8.46
C THR A 115 -4.18 12.56 -7.03
N ALA A 116 -2.95 12.62 -6.56
CA ALA A 116 -2.59 13.23 -5.28
C ALA A 116 -2.64 14.76 -5.35
N ALA A 117 -2.66 15.42 -4.20
CA ALA A 117 -2.73 16.89 -4.11
C ALA A 117 -1.56 17.60 -4.80
N ASP A 118 -0.41 16.93 -4.94
CA ASP A 118 0.78 17.44 -5.65
C ASP A 118 0.80 17.10 -7.14
N GLY A 119 -0.26 16.48 -7.67
CA GLY A 119 -0.43 16.12 -9.07
C GLY A 119 0.15 14.76 -9.47
N ARG A 120 0.77 13.98 -8.55
CA ARG A 120 1.26 12.64 -8.83
C ARG A 120 0.09 11.67 -9.09
N ASN A 121 0.33 10.72 -10.00
CA ASN A 121 -0.57 9.58 -10.18
C ASN A 121 -0.19 8.47 -9.21
N VAL A 122 -1.15 8.02 -8.43
CA VAL A 122 -1.02 6.98 -7.40
C VAL A 122 -1.86 5.78 -7.78
N PHE A 123 -1.26 4.60 -7.85
CA PHE A 123 -2.00 3.37 -8.13
C PHE A 123 -2.59 2.80 -6.83
N VAL A 124 -3.87 2.48 -6.84
CA VAL A 124 -4.58 1.89 -5.71
C VAL A 124 -5.26 0.59 -6.16
N ALA A 125 -4.81 -0.54 -5.59
CA ALA A 125 -5.55 -1.81 -5.65
C ALA A 125 -6.25 -2.01 -4.30
N TYR A 126 -7.58 -1.95 -4.27
CA TYR A 126 -8.33 -2.01 -3.00
C TYR A 126 -8.32 -3.38 -2.35
N SER A 127 -8.32 -4.47 -3.15
CA SER A 127 -8.05 -5.83 -2.69
C SER A 127 -7.66 -6.72 -3.85
N LEU A 128 -6.58 -7.48 -3.67
CA LEU A 128 -6.14 -8.49 -4.63
C LEU A 128 -6.76 -9.88 -4.37
N GLY A 129 -7.71 -10.00 -3.44
CA GLY A 129 -8.30 -11.26 -3.05
C GLY A 129 -7.31 -12.18 -2.32
N ASN A 130 -7.51 -13.47 -2.42
CA ASN A 130 -6.67 -14.49 -1.78
C ASN A 130 -5.65 -15.06 -2.77
N PHE A 131 -4.37 -15.06 -2.41
CA PHE A 131 -3.34 -15.78 -3.16
C PHE A 131 -3.36 -17.29 -2.81
N LEU A 132 -3.42 -17.60 -1.52
CA LEU A 132 -3.58 -18.95 -0.97
C LEU A 132 -4.45 -18.88 0.28
N SER A 133 -5.52 -19.66 0.33
CA SER A 133 -6.47 -19.61 1.43
C SER A 133 -7.17 -20.96 1.62
N THR A 134 -7.67 -21.19 2.84
CA THR A 134 -8.55 -22.31 3.17
C THR A 134 -10.03 -21.95 3.04
N GLN A 135 -10.36 -20.73 2.63
CA GLN A 135 -11.74 -20.31 2.40
C GLN A 135 -12.33 -21.05 1.19
N SER A 136 -13.63 -21.38 1.25
CA SER A 136 -14.28 -22.26 0.28
C SER A 136 -15.38 -21.59 -0.53
N LYS A 137 -15.74 -20.34 -0.24
CA LYS A 137 -16.75 -19.61 -1.02
C LYS A 137 -16.20 -19.27 -2.40
N PRO A 138 -16.96 -19.41 -3.49
CA PRO A 138 -16.48 -19.19 -4.86
C PRO A 138 -15.72 -17.85 -5.03
N ASP A 139 -16.30 -16.75 -4.54
CA ASP A 139 -15.71 -15.40 -4.69
C ASP A 139 -14.38 -15.23 -3.94
N GLN A 140 -14.12 -16.11 -2.94
CA GLN A 140 -12.90 -16.09 -2.12
C GLN A 140 -11.82 -17.04 -2.65
N LEU A 141 -12.10 -17.78 -3.73
CA LEU A 141 -11.13 -18.67 -4.39
C LEU A 141 -10.31 -17.94 -5.46
N PHE A 142 -10.70 -16.73 -5.81
CA PHE A 142 -10.01 -15.91 -6.82
C PHE A 142 -9.13 -14.87 -6.15
N GLY A 143 -7.92 -14.73 -6.70
CA GLY A 143 -6.99 -13.68 -6.38
C GLY A 143 -6.31 -13.15 -7.63
N ALA A 144 -5.69 -11.99 -7.53
CA ALA A 144 -4.94 -11.38 -8.60
C ALA A 144 -3.46 -11.24 -8.21
N ILE A 145 -2.59 -11.31 -9.22
CA ILE A 145 -1.19 -10.91 -9.11
C ILE A 145 -1.06 -9.57 -9.80
N LEU A 146 -0.60 -8.57 -9.06
CA LEU A 146 -0.32 -7.23 -9.57
C LEU A 146 1.16 -7.16 -9.96
N THR A 147 1.41 -6.77 -11.22
CA THR A 147 2.75 -6.42 -11.70
C THR A 147 2.79 -4.93 -11.95
N LEU A 148 3.78 -4.26 -11.37
CA LEU A 148 4.01 -2.84 -11.54
C LEU A 148 5.42 -2.63 -12.08
N ASP A 149 5.56 -1.80 -13.10
CA ASP A 149 6.86 -1.29 -13.53
C ASP A 149 7.11 0.03 -12.83
N LEU A 150 8.26 0.11 -12.16
CA LEU A 150 8.72 1.33 -11.52
C LEU A 150 9.87 1.90 -12.36
N GLU A 151 9.67 3.08 -12.91
CA GLU A 151 10.66 3.74 -13.73
C GLU A 151 11.12 5.03 -13.05
N GLN A 152 12.43 5.26 -13.06
CA GLN A 152 13.03 6.52 -12.64
C GLN A 152 13.69 7.18 -13.84
N THR A 153 13.18 8.34 -14.23
CA THR A 153 13.76 9.15 -15.29
C THR A 153 14.44 10.39 -14.70
N THR A 154 15.58 10.75 -15.27
CA THR A 154 16.26 12.01 -14.90
C THR A 154 15.95 13.06 -15.96
N GLU A 155 15.29 14.12 -15.56
CA GLU A 155 15.02 15.27 -16.43
C GLU A 155 16.31 16.03 -16.78
N PRO A 156 16.32 16.82 -17.88
CA PRO A 156 17.48 17.60 -18.28
C PRO A 156 18.00 18.59 -17.24
N ASP A 157 17.14 18.97 -16.27
CA ASP A 157 17.51 19.86 -15.16
C ASP A 157 18.09 19.11 -13.94
N GLY A 158 18.29 17.78 -14.07
CA GLY A 158 18.87 16.92 -13.04
C GLY A 158 17.86 16.41 -12.01
N ARG A 159 16.56 16.73 -12.15
CA ARG A 159 15.50 16.16 -11.28
C ARG A 159 15.21 14.73 -11.68
N SER A 160 15.10 13.85 -10.69
CA SER A 160 14.59 12.49 -10.89
C SER A 160 13.08 12.48 -10.75
N ILE A 161 12.39 11.92 -11.74
CA ILE A 161 10.95 11.67 -11.70
C ILE A 161 10.74 10.16 -11.62
N ALA A 162 10.07 9.73 -10.59
CA ALA A 162 9.64 8.35 -10.41
C ALA A 162 8.23 8.17 -10.98
N GLN A 163 8.04 7.17 -11.83
CA GLN A 163 6.75 6.83 -12.42
C GLN A 163 6.43 5.36 -12.20
N CYS A 164 5.16 5.07 -11.91
CA CYS A 164 4.64 3.73 -11.79
C CYS A 164 3.70 3.45 -12.96
N ALA A 165 3.88 2.33 -13.63
CA ALA A 165 2.98 1.84 -14.67
C ALA A 165 2.44 0.47 -14.26
N ALA A 166 1.11 0.30 -14.28
CA ALA A 166 0.48 -1.00 -14.09
C ALA A 166 0.36 -1.70 -15.46
N ARG A 167 0.89 -2.91 -15.58
CA ARG A 167 0.70 -3.74 -16.77
C ARG A 167 -0.48 -4.68 -16.59
N SER A 168 -1.29 -4.81 -17.63
CA SER A 168 -2.25 -5.90 -17.74
C SER A 168 -1.54 -7.19 -18.17
N SER A 169 -2.11 -8.35 -17.85
CA SER A 169 -1.57 -9.64 -18.30
C SER A 169 -1.61 -9.81 -19.83
N SER A 170 -2.32 -8.93 -20.55
CA SER A 170 -2.39 -8.88 -22.01
C SER A 170 -1.17 -8.21 -22.66
N ASP A 171 -0.38 -7.46 -21.90
CA ASP A 171 0.74 -6.66 -22.40
C ASP A 171 2.10 -7.41 -22.33
N ARG A 172 2.06 -8.73 -22.12
CA ARG A 172 3.26 -9.55 -22.20
C ARG A 172 3.59 -9.80 -23.66
N ASP A 173 4.76 -9.31 -24.10
CA ASP A 173 5.35 -9.77 -25.33
C ASP A 173 5.47 -11.31 -25.29
N PRO A 174 5.06 -12.01 -26.34
CA PRO A 174 5.30 -13.44 -26.42
C PRO A 174 6.83 -13.68 -26.44
N LEU A 175 7.31 -14.49 -25.51
CA LEU A 175 8.67 -15.03 -25.50
C LEU A 175 8.92 -15.90 -26.72
#